data_74bacfa84ab322a855c6c333eaa20a85
#
_entry.id   74bacfa84ab322a855c6c333eaa20a85
#
_cell.length_a   1.000
_cell.length_b   1.000
_cell.length_c   1.000
_cell.angle_alpha   90.00
_cell.angle_beta   90.00
_cell.angle_gamma   90.00
#
_symmetry.space_group_name_H-M   'P 1'
#
loop_
_entity.id
_entity.type
_entity.pdbx_description
1 polymer ?
#
loop_
_entity_poly.entity_id
_entity_poly.type
_entity_poly.pdbx_seq_one_letter_code
_entity_poly.pdbx_strand_id
1 'polypeptide(L)'
;MSPAKSADTAWYAQPEDKTSKTDNERIKNLTVLPPPEHLIRFFPIKSSPVEKLISSTRKAIQKIMHGQDDRLLVVIGPCSIHDPRAALDYAQRLAALREQYRDT
;
A
#
# COMPACT_ATOMS: atom_id res chain seq x y z
N MET A 1 -21.48 27.10 13.01
CA MET A 1 -20.39 27.03 12.02
C MET A 1 -19.37 26.01 12.44
N SER A 2 -19.01 25.10 11.54
CA SER A 2 -18.09 24.00 11.83
C SER A 2 -16.79 24.19 11.04
N PRO A 3 -15.76 24.84 11.63
CA PRO A 3 -14.49 25.06 10.93
C PRO A 3 -13.75 23.75 10.59
N ALA A 4 -13.96 22.70 11.35
CA ALA A 4 -13.32 21.41 11.10
C ALA A 4 -13.76 20.77 9.78
N LYS A 5 -15.00 21.00 9.35
CA LYS A 5 -15.52 20.43 8.12
C LYS A 5 -14.80 20.94 6.88
N SER A 6 -14.49 22.22 6.82
CA SER A 6 -13.82 22.82 5.66
C SER A 6 -12.36 22.41 5.56
N ALA A 7 -11.68 22.21 6.68
CA ALA A 7 -10.27 21.79 6.70
C ALA A 7 -10.09 20.34 6.20
N ASP A 8 -11.03 19.47 6.51
CA ASP A 8 -10.91 18.04 6.21
C ASP A 8 -11.31 17.69 4.77
N THR A 9 -12.07 18.55 4.09
CA THR A 9 -12.68 18.23 2.80
C THR A 9 -12.36 19.22 1.68
N ALA A 10 -11.41 20.12 1.91
CA ALA A 10 -11.13 21.22 0.99
C ALA A 10 -10.63 20.79 -0.40
N TRP A 11 -10.14 19.59 -0.55
CA TRP A 11 -9.48 19.17 -1.79
C TRP A 11 -10.26 18.12 -2.60
N TYR A 12 -11.41 17.68 -2.12
CA TYR A 12 -12.24 16.73 -2.87
C TYR A 12 -13.72 16.92 -2.58
N ALA A 13 -14.56 16.56 -3.56
CA ALA A 13 -15.99 16.72 -3.47
C ALA A 13 -16.63 15.69 -2.54
N GLN A 14 -17.63 16.12 -1.79
CA GLN A 14 -18.51 15.23 -1.03
C GLN A 14 -19.66 14.74 -1.91
N PRO A 15 -20.34 13.64 -1.57
CA PRO A 15 -21.50 13.17 -2.32
C PRO A 15 -22.60 14.23 -2.48
N GLU A 16 -22.77 15.06 -1.45
CA GLU A 16 -23.72 16.17 -1.45
C GLU A 16 -23.29 17.37 -2.27
N ASP A 17 -22.00 17.45 -2.64
CA ASP A 17 -21.44 18.57 -3.39
C ASP A 17 -21.55 18.36 -4.91
N LYS A 18 -22.29 17.38 -5.34
CA LYS A 18 -22.39 17.08 -6.77
C LYS A 18 -23.05 18.21 -7.55
N THR A 19 -22.45 18.51 -8.69
CA THR A 19 -22.86 19.62 -9.54
C THR A 19 -23.81 19.22 -10.66
N SER A 20 -23.96 17.93 -10.92
CA SER A 20 -24.86 17.42 -11.96
C SER A 20 -25.53 16.12 -11.51
N LYS A 21 -26.53 15.71 -12.28
CA LYS A 21 -27.23 14.44 -12.05
C LYS A 21 -26.33 13.22 -12.30
N THR A 22 -25.21 13.41 -12.97
CA THR A 22 -24.26 12.33 -13.27
C THR A 22 -23.14 12.21 -12.23
N ASP A 23 -22.99 13.23 -11.39
CA ASP A 23 -21.95 13.23 -10.38
C ASP A 23 -22.26 12.26 -9.25
N ASN A 24 -21.28 11.43 -8.91
CA ASN A 24 -21.35 10.52 -7.76
C ASN A 24 -22.51 9.52 -7.79
N GLU A 25 -23.05 9.21 -8.95
CA GLU A 25 -24.24 8.35 -9.08
C GLU A 25 -24.01 6.93 -8.56
N ARG A 26 -22.79 6.42 -8.66
CA ARG A 26 -22.44 5.07 -8.24
C ARG A 26 -21.54 5.05 -7.00
N ILE A 27 -21.33 6.20 -6.37
CA ILE A 27 -20.54 6.31 -5.17
C ILE A 27 -21.47 6.16 -3.96
N LYS A 28 -21.26 5.12 -3.19
CA LYS A 28 -22.06 4.83 -2.01
C LYS A 28 -21.61 5.63 -0.80
N ASN A 29 -20.30 5.84 -0.67
CA ASN A 29 -19.73 6.50 0.47
C ASN A 29 -18.38 7.12 0.12
N LEU A 30 -18.09 8.27 0.71
CA LEU A 30 -16.77 8.92 0.67
C LEU A 30 -16.27 9.03 2.10
N THR A 31 -15.07 8.53 2.33
CA THR A 31 -14.44 8.56 3.67
C THR A 31 -13.10 9.25 3.58
N VAL A 32 -12.85 10.17 4.51
CA VAL A 32 -11.55 10.83 4.63
C VAL A 32 -10.53 9.85 5.17
N LEU A 33 -9.41 9.70 4.47
CA LEU A 33 -8.30 8.89 4.95
C LEU A 33 -7.45 9.67 5.95
N PRO A 34 -6.92 9.02 6.99
CA PRO A 34 -5.98 9.68 7.88
C PRO A 34 -4.68 9.99 7.15
N PRO A 35 -3.94 11.05 7.55
CA PRO A 35 -2.63 11.33 6.97
C PRO A 35 -1.63 10.21 7.24
N PRO A 36 -0.63 10.03 6.37
CA PRO A 36 0.36 8.95 6.50
C PRO A 36 1.06 8.90 7.86
N GLU A 37 1.33 10.04 8.46
CA GLU A 37 1.98 10.07 9.78
C GLU A 37 1.13 9.45 10.90
N HIS A 38 -0.19 9.49 10.79
CA HIS A 38 -1.08 8.79 11.73
C HIS A 38 -0.97 7.27 11.56
N LEU A 39 -0.94 6.80 10.31
CA LEU A 39 -0.77 5.38 10.03
C LEU A 39 0.57 4.84 10.52
N ILE A 40 1.63 5.61 10.39
CA ILE A 40 2.96 5.24 10.89
C ILE A 40 2.97 5.07 12.40
N ARG A 41 2.19 5.85 13.13
CA ARG A 41 2.04 5.68 14.59
C ARG A 41 1.39 4.35 14.97
N PHE A 42 0.40 3.91 14.19
CA PHE A 42 -0.27 2.63 14.43
C PHE A 42 0.55 1.43 13.93
N PHE A 43 1.34 1.63 12.89
CA PHE A 43 2.16 0.59 12.27
C PHE A 43 3.63 1.02 12.21
N PRO A 44 4.29 1.16 13.35
CA PRO A 44 5.70 1.56 13.37
C PRO A 44 6.58 0.47 12.77
N ILE A 45 7.52 0.88 11.92
CA ILE A 45 8.43 -0.06 11.24
C ILE A 45 9.86 -0.02 11.80
N LYS A 46 10.22 1.06 12.51
CA LYS A 46 11.58 1.24 13.04
C LYS A 46 11.98 0.09 13.94
N SER A 47 13.14 -0.49 13.66
CA SER A 47 13.70 -1.64 14.41
C SER A 47 12.82 -2.89 14.40
N SER A 48 11.94 -3.02 13.40
CA SER A 48 11.05 -4.16 13.24
C SER A 48 11.57 -5.13 12.16
N PRO A 49 11.08 -6.39 12.15
CA PRO A 49 11.37 -7.32 11.05
C PRO A 49 10.94 -6.79 9.68
N VAL A 50 9.91 -5.93 9.63
CA VAL A 50 9.43 -5.30 8.40
C VAL A 50 10.50 -4.37 7.83
N GLU A 51 11.10 -3.53 8.66
CA GLU A 51 12.20 -2.64 8.24
C GLU A 51 13.36 -3.43 7.66
N LYS A 52 13.77 -4.50 8.35
CA LYS A 52 14.84 -5.38 7.89
C LYS A 52 14.51 -6.02 6.54
N LEU A 53 13.29 -6.54 6.37
CA LEU A 53 12.85 -7.14 5.13
C LEU A 53 12.89 -6.15 3.97
N ILE A 54 12.31 -4.97 4.14
CA ILE A 54 12.24 -3.95 3.10
C ILE A 54 13.65 -3.44 2.75
N SER A 55 14.46 -3.14 3.75
CA SER A 55 15.83 -2.64 3.54
C SER A 55 16.70 -3.67 2.82
N SER A 56 16.68 -4.93 3.24
CA SER A 56 17.47 -5.99 2.61
C SER A 56 17.00 -6.27 1.18
N THR A 57 15.69 -6.25 0.94
CA THR A 57 15.13 -6.47 -0.39
C THR A 57 15.53 -5.34 -1.36
N ARG A 58 15.49 -4.08 -0.91
CA ARG A 58 15.95 -2.94 -1.72
C ARG A 58 17.42 -3.06 -2.09
N LYS A 59 18.27 -3.46 -1.15
CA LYS A 59 19.70 -3.69 -1.43
C LYS A 59 19.91 -4.84 -2.41
N ALA A 60 19.15 -5.91 -2.29
CA ALA A 60 19.22 -7.04 -3.23
C ALA A 60 18.83 -6.60 -4.65
N ILE A 61 17.75 -5.84 -4.79
CA ILE A 61 17.31 -5.30 -6.08
C ILE A 61 18.40 -4.41 -6.69
N GLN A 62 19.00 -3.54 -5.91
CA GLN A 62 20.11 -2.69 -6.38
C GLN A 62 21.27 -3.52 -6.92
N LYS A 63 21.66 -4.58 -6.21
CA LYS A 63 22.73 -5.49 -6.67
C LYS A 63 22.38 -6.18 -7.98
N ILE A 64 21.15 -6.66 -8.13
CA ILE A 64 20.68 -7.27 -9.37
C ILE A 64 20.74 -6.26 -10.52
N MET A 65 20.22 -5.05 -10.30
CA MET A 65 20.20 -4.00 -11.33
C MET A 65 21.58 -3.52 -11.75
N HIS A 66 22.57 -3.62 -10.86
CA HIS A 66 23.96 -3.23 -11.16
C HIS A 66 24.86 -4.42 -11.58
N GLY A 67 24.27 -5.57 -11.81
CA GLY A 67 25.02 -6.76 -12.26
C GLY A 67 25.93 -7.39 -11.22
N GLN A 68 25.73 -7.07 -9.95
CA GLN A 68 26.49 -7.65 -8.83
C GLN A 68 25.88 -8.94 -8.30
N ASP A 69 24.66 -9.25 -8.73
CA ASP A 69 23.90 -10.44 -8.34
C ASP A 69 23.21 -10.95 -9.62
N ASP A 70 23.40 -12.21 -9.95
CA ASP A 70 22.89 -12.81 -11.18
C ASP A 70 21.51 -13.41 -11.05
N ARG A 71 20.86 -13.25 -9.89
CA ARG A 71 19.50 -13.73 -9.68
C ARG A 71 18.50 -12.93 -10.53
N LEU A 72 17.37 -13.56 -10.80
CA LEU A 72 16.28 -12.95 -11.55
C LEU A 72 15.41 -12.07 -10.64
N LEU A 73 15.16 -10.85 -11.07
CA LEU A 73 14.20 -9.97 -10.40
C LEU A 73 12.80 -10.24 -10.95
N VAL A 74 11.90 -10.67 -10.08
CA VAL A 74 10.50 -10.91 -10.42
C VAL A 74 9.62 -9.95 -9.64
N VAL A 75 8.80 -9.18 -10.36
CA VAL A 75 7.81 -8.27 -9.78
C VAL A 75 6.44 -8.90 -9.97
N ILE A 76 5.83 -9.34 -8.87
CA ILE A 76 4.57 -10.07 -8.91
C ILE A 76 3.70 -9.71 -7.71
N GLY A 77 2.41 -9.61 -7.94
CA GLY A 77 1.46 -9.32 -6.88
C GLY A 77 0.08 -8.98 -7.40
N PRO A 78 -0.90 -8.81 -6.50
CA PRO A 78 -2.23 -8.35 -6.87
C PRO A 78 -2.21 -6.88 -7.30
N CYS A 79 -3.22 -6.47 -8.08
CA CYS A 79 -3.40 -5.07 -8.48
C CYS A 79 -3.54 -4.14 -7.29
N SER A 80 -4.33 -4.55 -6.30
CA SER A 80 -4.65 -3.75 -5.12
C SER A 80 -4.97 -4.66 -3.94
N ILE A 81 -4.92 -4.07 -2.75
CA ILE A 81 -5.31 -4.75 -1.52
C ILE A 81 -6.56 -4.05 -0.98
N HIS A 82 -7.68 -4.75 -0.98
CA HIS A 82 -8.94 -4.29 -0.40
C HIS A 82 -9.45 -5.24 0.68
N ASP A 83 -8.95 -6.46 0.72
CA ASP A 83 -9.28 -7.46 1.73
C ASP A 83 -7.99 -7.94 2.41
N PRO A 84 -7.77 -7.57 3.70
CA PRO A 84 -6.56 -8.00 4.42
C PRO A 84 -6.39 -9.51 4.54
N ARG A 85 -7.49 -10.27 4.63
CA ARG A 85 -7.42 -11.74 4.71
C ARG A 85 -6.88 -12.34 3.43
N ALA A 86 -7.38 -11.87 2.29
CA ALA A 86 -6.90 -12.29 0.98
C ALA A 86 -5.43 -11.91 0.79
N ALA A 87 -5.04 -10.71 1.24
CA ALA A 87 -3.65 -10.26 1.17
C ALA A 87 -2.72 -11.16 1.98
N LEU A 88 -3.11 -11.54 3.19
CA LEU A 88 -2.32 -12.44 4.04
C LEU A 88 -2.22 -13.84 3.46
N ASP A 89 -3.30 -14.40 2.93
CA ASP A 89 -3.27 -15.70 2.24
C ASP A 89 -2.31 -15.69 1.06
N TYR A 90 -2.40 -14.66 0.23
CA TYR A 90 -1.48 -14.49 -0.90
C TYR A 90 -0.02 -14.38 -0.42
N ALA A 91 0.23 -13.58 0.61
CA ALA A 91 1.57 -13.38 1.15
C ALA A 91 2.18 -14.67 1.69
N GLN A 92 1.40 -15.51 2.36
CA GLN A 92 1.87 -16.80 2.86
C GLN A 92 2.31 -17.73 1.73
N ARG A 93 1.52 -17.81 0.66
CA ARG A 93 1.86 -18.62 -0.52
C ARG A 93 3.09 -18.07 -1.24
N LEU A 94 3.17 -16.76 -1.37
CA LEU A 94 4.32 -16.09 -1.99
C LEU A 94 5.60 -16.31 -1.17
N ALA A 95 5.51 -16.25 0.15
CA ALA A 95 6.66 -16.48 1.03
C ALA A 95 7.27 -17.88 0.84
N ALA A 96 6.44 -18.91 0.67
CA ALA A 96 6.89 -20.25 0.39
C ALA A 96 7.65 -20.34 -0.94
N LEU A 97 7.10 -19.74 -2.00
CA LEU A 97 7.75 -19.69 -3.31
C LEU A 97 9.04 -18.87 -3.28
N ARG A 98 9.04 -17.75 -2.54
CA ARG A 98 10.25 -16.93 -2.36
C ARG A 98 11.39 -17.74 -1.76
N GLU A 99 11.11 -18.55 -0.76
CA GLU A 99 12.13 -19.41 -0.15
C GLU A 99 12.61 -20.50 -1.12
N GLN A 100 11.69 -21.11 -1.87
CA GLN A 100 12.02 -22.14 -2.86
C GLN A 100 12.94 -21.62 -3.97
N TYR A 101 12.73 -20.41 -4.44
CA TYR A 101 13.46 -19.80 -5.56
C TYR A 101 14.45 -18.73 -5.14
N ARG A 102 14.86 -18.75 -3.89
CA ARG A 102 15.72 -17.70 -3.32
C ARG A 102 17.04 -17.50 -4.07
N ASP A 103 17.61 -18.55 -4.58
CA ASP A 103 18.92 -18.55 -5.23
C ASP A 103 18.84 -18.44 -6.76
N THR A 104 17.66 -18.31 -7.29
CA THR A 104 17.41 -18.18 -8.73
C THR A 104 17.30 -16.74 -9.15
#